data_771106fd1dcbe5036b451a6f8d1bbcf4
#
_entry.id   771106fd1dcbe5036b451a6f8d1bbcf4
#
_cell.length_a   1.000
_cell.length_b   1.000
_cell.length_c   1.000
_cell.angle_alpha   90.00
_cell.angle_beta   90.00
_cell.angle_gamma   90.00
#
_symmetry.space_group_name_H-M   'P 1'
#
loop_
_entity.id
_entity.type
_entity.pdbx_description
1 polymer ?
#
loop_
_entity_poly.entity_id
_entity_poly.type
_entity_poly.pdbx_seq_one_letter_code
_entity_poly.pdbx_strand_id
1 'polypeptide(L)'
;MSEKIKRLNFKHLQQAAWKGTKKSIPATTLCLLLFFMNMALFGYKNAVIAVPLTIIFNRLKDFSPDRWHPYSVMLINLVLATTAHLADMNVWLCVTLDFAATYLMVFLLTDSDTSKAYYSYGFGLVLYQSFSTTVPELRLRLMAIVVSSAIATLGLVVMYFLKRRQTGFKLDPRIFNPFVHLGGKTREFLKGTARAFKNLAAMLRFHLFWDPSEPLESGTFDFRLTRFAIRISLLVTFSFFLEQVFNIPKGYWLPLNVFIMTLNFYEDSMVKIKQRVGGNIAGVFISAILLHYITGFTGHMIILSIGTFLGYAVDNYLFRATYMTCYAIALSTLFMKQSEVFELRLAYVLLAAVIAVIGSRFIFANKKTDFQT
;
A
#
# COMPACT_ATOMS: atom_id res chain seq x y z
N MET A 1 19.91 42.03 -0.06
CA MET A 1 18.65 41.25 0.13
C MET A 1 18.72 39.81 -0.42
N SER A 2 19.46 39.52 -1.48
CA SER A 2 19.55 38.20 -2.13
C SER A 2 20.28 37.11 -1.30
N GLU A 3 21.39 37.44 -0.61
CA GLU A 3 22.17 36.44 0.17
C GLU A 3 21.45 35.93 1.45
N LYS A 4 20.72 36.84 2.12
CA LYS A 4 19.95 36.50 3.32
C LYS A 4 18.79 35.55 3.00
N ILE A 5 18.15 35.71 1.84
CA ILE A 5 17.09 34.85 1.33
C ILE A 5 17.67 33.49 0.92
N LYS A 6 18.84 33.45 0.27
CA LYS A 6 19.51 32.18 -0.09
C LYS A 6 19.95 31.39 1.17
N ARG A 7 20.47 32.06 2.20
CA ARG A 7 20.86 31.39 3.49
C ARG A 7 19.66 30.91 4.28
N LEU A 8 18.54 31.65 4.28
CA LEU A 8 17.28 31.19 4.89
C LEU A 8 16.71 29.96 4.19
N ASN A 9 16.68 29.95 2.85
CA ASN A 9 16.24 28.79 2.07
C ASN A 9 17.14 27.56 2.30
N PHE A 10 18.46 27.75 2.38
CA PHE A 10 19.40 26.66 2.62
C PHE A 10 19.24 26.04 4.01
N LYS A 11 19.07 26.86 5.07
CA LYS A 11 18.80 26.36 6.42
C LYS A 11 17.49 25.59 6.52
N HIS A 12 16.43 26.06 5.86
CA HIS A 12 15.15 25.34 5.79
C HIS A 12 15.28 24.01 5.06
N LEU A 13 16.01 23.96 3.95
CA LEU A 13 16.29 22.72 3.21
C LEU A 13 17.11 21.74 4.05
N GLN A 14 18.13 22.22 4.76
CA GLN A 14 18.95 21.39 5.64
C GLN A 14 18.14 20.82 6.82
N GLN A 15 17.27 21.64 7.43
CA GLN A 15 16.38 21.19 8.50
C GLN A 15 15.35 20.16 7.99
N ALA A 16 14.76 20.38 6.81
CA ALA A 16 13.84 19.44 6.20
C ALA A 16 14.53 18.11 5.86
N ALA A 17 15.73 18.15 5.28
CA ALA A 17 16.54 16.98 4.99
C ALA A 17 16.91 16.22 6.27
N TRP A 18 17.34 16.93 7.33
CA TRP A 18 17.65 16.31 8.62
C TRP A 18 16.45 15.65 9.29
N LYS A 19 15.28 16.30 9.23
CA LYS A 19 14.01 15.73 9.72
C LYS A 19 13.63 14.49 8.90
N GLY A 20 13.75 14.53 7.60
CA GLY A 20 13.52 13.39 6.71
C GLY A 20 14.45 12.22 7.03
N THR A 21 15.75 12.49 7.21
CA THR A 21 16.76 11.49 7.57
C THR A 21 16.44 10.81 8.92
N LYS A 22 16.15 11.59 9.97
CA LYS A 22 15.78 11.04 11.28
C LYS A 22 14.54 10.15 11.24
N LYS A 23 13.55 10.48 10.40
CA LYS A 23 12.32 9.71 10.20
C LYS A 23 12.58 8.42 9.42
N SER A 24 13.50 8.46 8.46
CA SER A 24 13.77 7.40 7.50
C SER A 24 14.63 6.28 8.07
N ILE A 25 15.63 6.59 8.90
CA ILE A 25 16.58 5.60 9.44
C ILE A 25 15.87 4.40 10.08
N PRO A 26 14.96 4.58 11.07
CA PRO A 26 14.33 3.43 11.73
C PRO A 26 13.47 2.60 10.77
N ALA A 27 12.79 3.26 9.84
CA ALA A 27 11.95 2.60 8.85
C ALA A 27 12.77 1.79 7.85
N THR A 28 13.84 2.37 7.34
CA THR A 28 14.76 1.72 6.40
C THR A 28 15.45 0.53 7.06
N THR A 29 15.96 0.72 8.28
CA THR A 29 16.61 -0.35 9.04
C THR A 29 15.64 -1.52 9.28
N LEU A 30 14.41 -1.26 9.70
CA LEU A 30 13.40 -2.29 9.89
C LEU A 30 13.07 -2.99 8.56
N CYS A 31 12.88 -2.22 7.48
CA CYS A 31 12.57 -2.79 6.16
C CYS A 31 13.68 -3.70 5.65
N LEU A 32 14.92 -3.25 5.71
CA LEU A 32 16.08 -4.05 5.27
C LEU A 32 16.31 -5.27 6.16
N LEU A 33 16.17 -5.11 7.48
CA LEU A 33 16.27 -6.24 8.42
C LEU A 33 15.23 -7.31 8.07
N LEU A 34 13.96 -6.94 7.94
CA LEU A 34 12.89 -7.88 7.61
C LEU A 34 13.08 -8.46 6.20
N PHE A 35 13.55 -7.66 5.23
CA PHE A 35 13.80 -8.13 3.87
C PHE A 35 14.85 -9.23 3.83
N PHE A 36 16.05 -8.98 4.39
CA PHE A 36 17.14 -9.95 4.38
C PHE A 36 16.84 -11.16 5.25
N MET A 37 16.21 -10.96 6.40
CA MET A 37 15.79 -12.06 7.26
C MET A 37 14.79 -12.98 6.56
N ASN A 38 13.74 -12.42 5.95
CA ASN A 38 12.75 -13.22 5.23
C ASN A 38 13.36 -13.93 4.02
N MET A 39 14.27 -13.26 3.32
CA MET A 39 15.00 -13.87 2.20
C MET A 39 15.83 -15.08 2.66
N ALA A 40 16.51 -14.95 3.79
CA ALA A 40 17.39 -16.00 4.33
C ALA A 40 16.63 -17.18 4.94
N LEU A 41 15.56 -16.90 5.72
CA LEU A 41 14.85 -17.94 6.48
C LEU A 41 13.67 -18.55 5.71
N PHE A 42 12.99 -17.79 4.87
CA PHE A 42 11.74 -18.20 4.22
C PHE A 42 11.79 -18.11 2.69
N GLY A 43 12.96 -17.76 2.12
CA GLY A 43 13.18 -17.66 0.68
C GLY A 43 12.80 -16.30 0.08
N TYR A 44 13.32 -16.03 -1.12
CA TYR A 44 13.25 -14.73 -1.79
C TYR A 44 11.83 -14.23 -2.07
N LYS A 45 10.88 -15.14 -2.35
CA LYS A 45 9.46 -14.77 -2.56
C LYS A 45 8.83 -14.11 -1.32
N ASN A 46 9.35 -14.41 -0.13
CA ASN A 46 8.84 -13.89 1.13
C ASN A 46 9.55 -12.61 1.60
N ALA A 47 10.65 -12.21 0.96
CA ALA A 47 11.33 -10.95 1.24
C ALA A 47 10.42 -9.73 1.03
N VAL A 48 9.46 -9.81 0.09
CA VAL A 48 8.50 -8.73 -0.21
C VAL A 48 7.58 -8.37 0.96
N ILE A 49 7.38 -9.27 1.94
CA ILE A 49 6.57 -9.04 3.15
C ILE A 49 7.11 -7.86 3.97
N ALA A 50 8.41 -7.62 3.91
CA ALA A 50 9.07 -6.53 4.62
C ALA A 50 8.47 -5.15 4.30
N VAL A 51 8.12 -4.91 3.04
CA VAL A 51 7.66 -3.59 2.58
C VAL A 51 6.29 -3.21 3.17
N PRO A 52 5.19 -3.97 2.96
CA PRO A 52 3.90 -3.60 3.52
C PRO A 52 3.91 -3.58 5.05
N LEU A 53 4.56 -4.54 5.71
CA LEU A 53 4.65 -4.56 7.16
C LEU A 53 5.39 -3.32 7.69
N THR A 54 6.54 -2.96 7.13
CA THR A 54 7.26 -1.75 7.56
C THR A 54 6.42 -0.50 7.39
N ILE A 55 5.67 -0.36 6.28
CA ILE A 55 4.79 0.79 6.06
C ILE A 55 3.69 0.84 7.13
N ILE A 56 3.07 -0.29 7.46
CA ILE A 56 2.01 -0.37 8.46
C ILE A 56 2.58 -0.05 9.85
N PHE A 57 3.65 -0.71 10.25
CA PHE A 57 4.26 -0.52 11.57
C PHE A 57 4.81 0.89 11.78
N ASN A 58 5.32 1.54 10.72
CA ASN A 58 5.70 2.96 10.79
C ASN A 58 4.53 3.89 11.08
N ARG A 59 3.33 3.53 10.64
CA ARG A 59 2.11 4.31 10.89
C ARG A 59 1.52 4.03 12.27
N LEU A 60 1.74 2.84 12.84
CA LEU A 60 1.22 2.48 14.17
C LEU A 60 1.69 3.43 15.27
N LYS A 61 2.87 4.02 15.15
CA LYS A 61 3.39 5.01 16.11
C LYS A 61 2.60 6.33 16.11
N ASP A 62 1.89 6.63 15.01
CA ASP A 62 1.14 7.87 14.81
C ASP A 62 -0.37 7.67 15.10
N PHE A 63 -0.80 6.43 15.37
CA PHE A 63 -2.19 6.07 15.66
C PHE A 63 -2.44 5.90 17.16
N SER A 64 -3.66 6.17 17.59
CA SER A 64 -4.08 5.86 18.95
C SER A 64 -4.06 4.34 19.18
N PRO A 65 -3.62 3.89 20.38
CA PRO A 65 -3.54 2.45 20.70
C PRO A 65 -4.85 1.69 20.52
N ASP A 66 -5.99 2.38 20.65
CA ASP A 66 -7.32 1.78 20.57
C ASP A 66 -7.70 1.28 19.18
N ARG A 67 -7.11 1.83 18.11
CA ARG A 67 -7.50 1.50 16.73
C ARG A 67 -6.59 0.49 16.03
N TRP A 68 -5.28 0.47 16.33
CA TRP A 68 -4.30 -0.29 15.58
C TRP A 68 -3.41 -1.13 16.48
N HIS A 69 -3.90 -2.32 16.78
CA HIS A 69 -3.12 -3.29 17.57
C HIS A 69 -2.20 -4.11 16.66
N PRO A 70 -0.92 -4.38 17.04
CA PRO A 70 0.00 -5.20 16.27
C PRO A 70 -0.56 -6.57 15.86
N TYR A 71 -1.36 -7.20 16.73
CA TYR A 71 -2.04 -8.47 16.40
C TYR A 71 -3.07 -8.33 15.28
N SER A 72 -3.82 -7.21 15.22
CA SER A 72 -4.76 -6.96 14.13
C SER A 72 -4.02 -6.81 12.80
N VAL A 73 -2.85 -6.16 12.81
CA VAL A 73 -1.99 -6.05 11.62
C VAL A 73 -1.55 -7.43 11.16
N MET A 74 -1.08 -8.26 12.06
CA MET A 74 -0.67 -9.64 11.75
C MET A 74 -1.84 -10.44 11.17
N LEU A 75 -3.00 -10.45 11.83
CA LEU A 75 -4.18 -11.20 11.39
C LEU A 75 -4.67 -10.76 10.00
N ILE A 76 -4.77 -9.45 9.76
CA ILE A 76 -5.17 -8.94 8.45
C ILE A 76 -4.18 -9.39 7.36
N ASN A 77 -2.87 -9.32 7.61
CA ASN A 77 -1.88 -9.76 6.64
C ASN A 77 -1.92 -11.28 6.40
N LEU A 78 -2.21 -12.10 7.42
CA LEU A 78 -2.42 -13.55 7.26
C LEU A 78 -3.63 -13.84 6.38
N VAL A 79 -4.76 -13.13 6.60
CA VAL A 79 -5.96 -13.25 5.77
C VAL A 79 -5.66 -12.83 4.34
N LEU A 80 -5.01 -11.67 4.12
CA LEU A 80 -4.68 -11.19 2.78
C LEU A 80 -3.72 -12.13 2.04
N ALA A 81 -2.73 -12.71 2.72
CA ALA A 81 -1.81 -13.67 2.10
C ALA A 81 -2.52 -14.98 1.71
N THR A 82 -3.46 -15.46 2.53
CA THR A 82 -4.28 -16.62 2.22
C THR A 82 -5.24 -16.34 1.07
N THR A 83 -5.89 -15.17 1.07
CA THR A 83 -6.77 -14.71 -0.01
C THR A 83 -6.01 -14.62 -1.34
N ALA A 84 -4.81 -14.04 -1.33
CA ALA A 84 -3.94 -13.93 -2.50
C ALA A 84 -3.56 -15.30 -3.07
N HIS A 85 -3.26 -16.29 -2.20
CA HIS A 85 -2.97 -17.66 -2.63
C HIS A 85 -4.19 -18.32 -3.28
N LEU A 86 -5.37 -18.17 -2.68
CA LEU A 86 -6.61 -18.75 -3.23
C LEU A 86 -7.01 -18.08 -4.55
N ALA A 87 -6.86 -16.77 -4.65
CA ALA A 87 -7.13 -16.01 -5.85
C ALA A 87 -6.23 -16.43 -7.04
N ASP A 88 -5.00 -16.82 -6.76
CA ASP A 88 -4.03 -17.28 -7.77
C ASP A 88 -4.38 -18.67 -8.36
N MET A 89 -5.23 -19.46 -7.70
CA MET A 89 -5.58 -20.81 -8.15
C MET A 89 -6.51 -20.81 -9.37
N ASN A 90 -7.37 -19.82 -9.52
CA ASN A 90 -8.38 -19.79 -10.58
C ASN A 90 -8.86 -18.36 -10.86
N VAL A 91 -9.07 -18.03 -12.15
CA VAL A 91 -9.54 -16.70 -12.61
C VAL A 91 -10.84 -16.25 -11.92
N TRP A 92 -11.79 -17.17 -11.72
CA TRP A 92 -13.06 -16.83 -11.05
C TRP A 92 -12.88 -16.57 -9.55
N LEU A 93 -11.99 -17.31 -8.90
CA LEU A 93 -11.60 -17.04 -7.52
C LEU A 93 -10.84 -15.71 -7.42
N CYS A 94 -9.97 -15.40 -8.39
CA CYS A 94 -9.31 -14.11 -8.49
C CYS A 94 -10.35 -12.97 -8.48
N VAL A 95 -11.30 -13.01 -9.42
CA VAL A 95 -12.33 -11.96 -9.54
C VAL A 95 -13.15 -11.81 -8.25
N THR A 96 -13.60 -12.91 -7.68
CA THR A 96 -14.47 -12.85 -6.49
C THR A 96 -13.73 -12.47 -5.22
N LEU A 97 -12.57 -13.07 -4.98
CA LEU A 97 -11.79 -12.84 -3.74
C LEU A 97 -11.10 -11.49 -3.75
N ASP A 98 -10.53 -11.05 -4.88
CA ASP A 98 -9.87 -9.74 -4.96
C ASP A 98 -10.88 -8.61 -4.85
N PHE A 99 -12.05 -8.75 -5.46
CA PHE A 99 -13.13 -7.79 -5.28
C PHE A 99 -13.55 -7.73 -3.80
N ALA A 100 -13.85 -8.87 -3.19
CA ALA A 100 -14.30 -8.92 -1.80
C ALA A 100 -13.23 -8.41 -0.82
N ALA A 101 -11.97 -8.85 -0.99
CA ALA A 101 -10.87 -8.42 -0.13
C ALA A 101 -10.60 -6.92 -0.27
N THR A 102 -10.53 -6.38 -1.50
CA THR A 102 -10.29 -4.96 -1.73
C THR A 102 -11.46 -4.12 -1.21
N TYR A 103 -12.71 -4.55 -1.46
CA TYR A 103 -13.91 -3.86 -1.00
C TYR A 103 -13.97 -3.78 0.53
N LEU A 104 -13.85 -4.93 1.20
CA LEU A 104 -13.88 -4.99 2.67
C LEU A 104 -12.71 -4.23 3.30
N MET A 105 -11.51 -4.39 2.75
CA MET A 105 -10.33 -3.67 3.22
C MET A 105 -10.52 -2.16 3.14
N VAL A 106 -10.99 -1.62 2.01
CA VAL A 106 -11.21 -0.19 1.85
C VAL A 106 -12.33 0.28 2.77
N PHE A 107 -13.45 -0.43 2.83
CA PHE A 107 -14.60 -0.05 3.63
C PHE A 107 -14.31 -0.08 5.14
N LEU A 108 -13.65 -1.14 5.63
CA LEU A 108 -13.39 -1.34 7.06
C LEU A 108 -12.21 -0.52 7.60
N LEU A 109 -11.22 -0.19 6.75
CA LEU A 109 -10.00 0.49 7.17
C LEU A 109 -9.99 2.00 6.86
N THR A 110 -11.09 2.55 6.31
CA THR A 110 -11.23 3.97 6.02
C THR A 110 -12.14 4.63 7.05
N ASP A 111 -11.58 5.48 7.90
CA ASP A 111 -12.31 6.16 8.97
C ASP A 111 -12.74 7.59 8.59
N SER A 112 -12.16 8.15 7.54
CA SER A 112 -12.42 9.51 7.07
C SER A 112 -11.99 9.67 5.62
N ASP A 113 -12.47 10.69 4.92
CA ASP A 113 -12.11 10.98 3.53
C ASP A 113 -10.59 11.16 3.31
N THR A 114 -9.86 11.52 4.35
CA THR A 114 -8.40 11.69 4.33
C THR A 114 -7.62 10.45 4.77
N SER A 115 -8.29 9.47 5.39
CA SER A 115 -7.66 8.24 5.85
C SER A 115 -7.15 7.40 4.68
N LYS A 116 -5.92 6.91 4.81
CA LYS A 116 -5.26 6.05 3.82
C LYS A 116 -4.74 4.76 4.46
N ALA A 117 -5.38 4.29 5.54
CA ALA A 117 -4.95 3.09 6.24
C ALA A 117 -5.03 1.85 5.34
N TYR A 118 -6.10 1.73 4.54
CA TYR A 118 -6.29 0.66 3.56
C TYR A 118 -5.12 0.55 2.56
N TYR A 119 -4.44 1.66 2.29
CA TYR A 119 -3.40 1.74 1.27
C TYR A 119 -2.22 0.79 1.51
N SER A 120 -1.80 0.64 2.75
CA SER A 120 -0.67 -0.23 3.10
C SER A 120 -1.03 -1.71 3.01
N TYR A 121 -2.27 -2.06 3.34
CA TYR A 121 -2.77 -3.42 3.23
C TYR A 121 -3.06 -3.83 1.78
N GLY A 122 -3.62 -2.91 0.97
CA GLY A 122 -3.82 -3.15 -0.46
C GLY A 122 -2.50 -3.32 -1.20
N PHE A 123 -1.47 -2.56 -0.81
CA PHE A 123 -0.12 -2.80 -1.29
C PHE A 123 0.39 -4.20 -0.92
N GLY A 124 0.07 -4.67 0.30
CA GLY A 124 0.36 -6.03 0.75
C GLY A 124 -0.35 -7.09 -0.08
N LEU A 125 -1.67 -6.95 -0.31
CA LEU A 125 -2.45 -7.88 -1.12
C LEU A 125 -1.84 -8.05 -2.52
N VAL A 126 -1.57 -6.93 -3.20
CA VAL A 126 -0.95 -6.96 -4.54
C VAL A 126 0.41 -7.66 -4.52
N LEU A 127 1.25 -7.37 -3.53
CA LEU A 127 2.57 -8.03 -3.44
C LEU A 127 2.45 -9.51 -3.11
N TYR A 128 1.51 -9.93 -2.26
CA TYR A 128 1.33 -11.34 -1.95
C TYR A 128 0.88 -12.15 -3.17
N GLN A 129 0.03 -11.57 -4.00
CA GLN A 129 -0.45 -12.20 -5.23
C GLN A 129 0.61 -12.20 -6.34
N SER A 130 1.48 -11.16 -6.39
CA SER A 130 2.57 -11.06 -7.37
C SER A 130 3.58 -12.20 -7.34
N PHE A 131 3.67 -12.89 -6.21
CA PHE A 131 4.55 -14.03 -6.01
C PHE A 131 3.71 -15.24 -5.67
N SER A 132 3.21 -15.93 -6.72
CA SER A 132 2.42 -17.13 -6.57
C SER A 132 3.11 -18.16 -5.67
N THR A 133 2.33 -18.86 -4.87
CA THR A 133 2.82 -19.82 -3.89
C THR A 133 2.13 -21.16 -4.03
N THR A 134 2.91 -22.21 -3.91
CA THR A 134 2.39 -23.57 -3.64
C THR A 134 1.92 -23.67 -2.17
N VAL A 135 1.18 -24.69 -1.82
CA VAL A 135 0.72 -24.90 -0.42
C VAL A 135 1.89 -24.93 0.60
N PRO A 136 3.03 -25.62 0.35
CA PRO A 136 4.19 -25.52 1.24
C PRO A 136 4.77 -24.11 1.34
N GLU A 137 4.86 -23.38 0.23
CA GLU A 137 5.35 -22.00 0.21
C GLU A 137 4.40 -21.04 0.92
N LEU A 138 3.07 -21.29 0.87
CA LEU A 138 2.11 -20.51 1.65
C LEU A 138 2.38 -20.67 3.16
N ARG A 139 2.64 -21.88 3.64
CA ARG A 139 3.01 -22.10 5.06
C ARG A 139 4.23 -21.27 5.45
N LEU A 140 5.28 -21.27 4.62
CA LEU A 140 6.46 -20.44 4.84
C LEU A 140 6.12 -18.93 4.83
N ARG A 141 5.23 -18.50 3.95
CA ARG A 141 4.75 -17.11 3.88
C ARG A 141 3.99 -16.71 5.16
N LEU A 142 3.09 -17.55 5.63
CA LEU A 142 2.36 -17.28 6.87
C LEU A 142 3.30 -17.23 8.08
N MET A 143 4.27 -18.13 8.17
CA MET A 143 5.31 -18.09 9.20
C MET A 143 6.15 -16.82 9.11
N ALA A 144 6.56 -16.41 7.90
CA ALA A 144 7.29 -15.17 7.66
C ALA A 144 6.52 -13.93 8.12
N ILE A 145 5.20 -13.87 7.88
CA ILE A 145 4.33 -12.79 8.37
C ILE A 145 4.30 -12.76 9.89
N VAL A 146 4.13 -13.91 10.55
CA VAL A 146 4.10 -14.00 12.02
C VAL A 146 5.43 -13.53 12.62
N VAL A 147 6.55 -14.08 12.14
CA VAL A 147 7.90 -13.73 12.65
C VAL A 147 8.21 -12.26 12.38
N SER A 148 7.93 -11.76 11.17
CA SER A 148 8.17 -10.36 10.83
C SER A 148 7.31 -9.41 11.66
N SER A 149 6.05 -9.76 11.93
CA SER A 149 5.16 -8.98 12.79
C SER A 149 5.64 -8.95 14.24
N ALA A 150 6.13 -10.09 14.76
CA ALA A 150 6.70 -10.16 16.09
C ALA A 150 7.96 -9.28 16.23
N ILE A 151 8.88 -9.35 15.27
CA ILE A 151 10.10 -8.51 15.26
C ILE A 151 9.74 -7.02 15.13
N ALA A 152 8.81 -6.66 14.26
CA ALA A 152 8.37 -5.27 14.11
C ALA A 152 7.71 -4.76 15.40
N THR A 153 6.91 -5.59 16.08
CA THR A 153 6.30 -5.28 17.37
C THR A 153 7.38 -5.07 18.44
N LEU A 154 8.36 -5.96 18.51
CA LEU A 154 9.50 -5.82 19.44
C LEU A 154 10.26 -4.51 19.17
N GLY A 155 10.49 -4.17 17.90
CA GLY A 155 11.10 -2.91 17.50
C GLY A 155 10.32 -1.68 17.99
N LEU A 156 8.97 -1.71 17.89
CA LEU A 156 8.11 -0.66 18.45
C LEU A 156 8.24 -0.55 19.97
N VAL A 157 8.26 -1.69 20.66
CA VAL A 157 8.43 -1.73 22.12
C VAL A 157 9.76 -1.12 22.54
N VAL A 158 10.86 -1.52 21.88
CA VAL A 158 12.19 -0.97 22.15
C VAL A 158 12.22 0.53 21.88
N MET A 159 11.72 0.99 20.75
CA MET A 159 11.63 2.43 20.45
C MET A 159 10.81 3.19 21.49
N TYR A 160 9.72 2.57 21.96
CA TYR A 160 8.91 3.13 23.02
C TYR A 160 9.70 3.31 24.32
N PHE A 161 10.41 2.28 24.80
CA PHE A 161 11.21 2.37 26.02
C PHE A 161 12.33 3.42 25.91
N LEU A 162 12.97 3.53 24.75
CA LEU A 162 13.98 4.56 24.50
C LEU A 162 13.36 5.97 24.54
N LYS A 163 12.17 6.15 23.97
CA LYS A 163 11.47 7.44 23.96
C LYS A 163 10.91 7.80 25.35
N ARG A 164 10.46 6.82 26.13
CA ARG A 164 9.97 7.03 27.50
C ARG A 164 11.03 7.67 28.40
N ARG A 165 12.30 7.28 28.27
CA ARG A 165 13.41 7.90 28.99
C ARG A 165 13.57 9.39 28.72
N GLN A 166 13.15 9.86 27.51
CA GLN A 166 13.31 11.25 27.08
C GLN A 166 12.07 12.12 27.32
N THR A 167 10.85 11.56 27.30
CA THR A 167 9.60 12.34 27.24
C THR A 167 8.60 12.04 28.38
N GLY A 168 8.90 11.09 29.28
CA GLY A 168 7.96 10.69 30.35
C GLY A 168 6.66 10.02 29.88
N PHE A 169 6.57 9.65 28.61
CA PHE A 169 5.38 9.08 27.98
C PHE A 169 4.99 7.75 28.64
N LYS A 170 3.71 7.58 29.02
CA LYS A 170 3.19 6.33 29.63
C LYS A 170 2.60 5.45 28.50
N LEU A 171 3.07 4.21 28.39
CA LEU A 171 2.45 3.21 27.49
C LEU A 171 1.18 2.70 28.15
N ASP A 172 0.12 2.58 27.38
CA ASP A 172 -1.06 1.85 27.82
C ASP A 172 -0.73 0.33 27.83
N PRO A 173 -0.77 -0.32 29.03
CA PRO A 173 -0.48 -1.76 29.14
C PRO A 173 -1.46 -2.62 28.30
N ARG A 174 -2.61 -2.08 27.90
CA ARG A 174 -3.60 -2.76 27.07
C ARG A 174 -3.04 -3.14 25.69
N ILE A 175 -1.99 -2.46 25.20
CA ILE A 175 -1.32 -2.82 23.92
C ILE A 175 -0.78 -4.25 23.96
N PHE A 176 -0.45 -4.77 25.15
CA PHE A 176 0.09 -6.12 25.31
C PHE A 176 -0.94 -7.19 25.65
N ASN A 177 -2.21 -6.82 25.88
CA ASN A 177 -3.25 -7.80 26.20
C ASN A 177 -4.12 -8.11 24.95
N PRO A 178 -3.83 -9.22 24.22
CA PRO A 178 -4.56 -9.57 23.01
C PRO A 178 -6.03 -9.88 23.27
N PHE A 179 -6.37 -10.38 24.46
CA PHE A 179 -7.71 -10.91 24.76
C PHE A 179 -8.73 -9.81 25.06
N VAL A 180 -8.32 -8.69 25.67
CA VAL A 180 -9.23 -7.57 25.98
C VAL A 180 -9.73 -6.89 24.70
N HIS A 181 -8.91 -6.88 23.65
CA HIS A 181 -9.28 -6.23 22.39
C HIS A 181 -9.92 -7.17 21.37
N LEU A 182 -9.69 -8.50 21.44
CA LEU A 182 -10.18 -9.41 20.40
C LEU A 182 -11.72 -9.51 20.41
N GLY A 183 -12.37 -9.64 21.54
CA GLY A 183 -13.82 -9.80 21.63
C GLY A 183 -14.61 -8.58 21.14
N GLY A 184 -14.23 -7.39 21.58
CA GLY A 184 -14.84 -6.11 21.16
C GLY A 184 -14.63 -5.83 19.66
N LYS A 185 -13.40 -5.98 19.20
CA LYS A 185 -13.04 -5.74 17.79
C LYS A 185 -13.62 -6.77 16.84
N THR A 186 -13.74 -8.03 17.24
CA THR A 186 -14.43 -9.05 16.43
C THR A 186 -15.89 -8.66 16.20
N ARG A 187 -16.59 -8.18 17.24
CA ARG A 187 -17.97 -7.72 17.12
C ARG A 187 -18.09 -6.47 16.24
N GLU A 188 -17.17 -5.51 16.39
CA GLU A 188 -17.12 -4.31 15.53
C GLU A 188 -16.79 -4.68 14.07
N PHE A 189 -15.88 -5.59 13.86
CA PHE A 189 -15.54 -6.11 12.53
C PHE A 189 -16.76 -6.78 11.88
N LEU A 190 -17.46 -7.67 12.59
CA LEU A 190 -18.66 -8.33 12.08
C LEU A 190 -19.77 -7.32 11.77
N LYS A 191 -20.01 -6.32 12.64
CA LYS A 191 -20.97 -5.25 12.38
C LYS A 191 -20.55 -4.40 11.19
N GLY A 192 -19.25 -4.07 11.06
CA GLY A 192 -18.71 -3.33 9.92
C GLY A 192 -18.88 -4.10 8.61
N THR A 193 -18.58 -5.41 8.62
CA THR A 193 -18.76 -6.29 7.46
C THR A 193 -20.24 -6.39 7.06
N ALA A 194 -21.15 -6.58 8.02
CA ALA A 194 -22.58 -6.62 7.74
C ALA A 194 -23.07 -5.29 7.13
N ARG A 195 -22.60 -4.14 7.65
CA ARG A 195 -22.88 -2.81 7.10
C ARG A 195 -22.31 -2.65 5.69
N ALA A 196 -21.08 -3.11 5.43
CA ALA A 196 -20.48 -3.08 4.11
C ALA A 196 -21.33 -3.82 3.07
N PHE A 197 -21.79 -5.05 3.40
CA PHE A 197 -22.64 -5.83 2.50
C PHE A 197 -24.03 -5.21 2.34
N LYS A 198 -24.63 -4.67 3.40
CA LYS A 198 -25.91 -3.94 3.31
C LYS A 198 -25.79 -2.76 2.35
N ASN A 199 -24.74 -1.94 2.49
CA ASN A 199 -24.51 -0.77 1.65
C ASN A 199 -24.20 -1.17 0.19
N LEU A 200 -23.45 -2.26 -0.02
CA LEU A 200 -23.22 -2.82 -1.36
C LEU A 200 -24.53 -3.24 -2.01
N ALA A 201 -25.36 -3.99 -1.29
CA ALA A 201 -26.65 -4.46 -1.81
C ALA A 201 -27.60 -3.29 -2.13
N ALA A 202 -27.68 -2.28 -1.24
CA ALA A 202 -28.49 -1.07 -1.48
C ALA A 202 -27.98 -0.30 -2.70
N MET A 203 -26.66 -0.13 -2.85
CA MET A 203 -26.07 0.54 -4.00
C MET A 203 -26.34 -0.20 -5.32
N LEU A 204 -26.26 -1.53 -5.32
CA LEU A 204 -26.56 -2.36 -6.50
C LEU A 204 -28.05 -2.30 -6.84
N ARG A 205 -28.96 -2.37 -5.86
CA ARG A 205 -30.39 -2.21 -6.09
C ARG A 205 -30.72 -0.84 -6.70
N PHE A 206 -30.19 0.23 -6.11
CA PHE A 206 -30.41 1.59 -6.62
C PHE A 206 -29.95 1.77 -8.06
N HIS A 207 -28.81 1.21 -8.45
CA HIS A 207 -28.27 1.40 -9.79
C HIS A 207 -28.78 0.40 -10.84
N LEU A 208 -29.07 -0.86 -10.44
CA LEU A 208 -29.53 -1.89 -11.35
C LEU A 208 -31.04 -1.95 -11.52
N PHE A 209 -31.79 -1.65 -10.44
CA PHE A 209 -33.24 -1.82 -10.42
C PHE A 209 -33.99 -0.52 -10.24
N TRP A 210 -33.29 0.64 -10.14
CA TRP A 210 -33.90 1.94 -9.90
C TRP A 210 -34.94 1.90 -8.76
N ASP A 211 -34.57 1.25 -7.64
CA ASP A 211 -35.45 1.15 -6.47
C ASP A 211 -35.19 2.32 -5.52
N PRO A 212 -36.08 3.32 -5.46
CA PRO A 212 -35.93 4.48 -4.57
C PRO A 212 -36.27 4.17 -3.11
N SER A 213 -36.71 2.95 -2.78
CA SER A 213 -37.22 2.60 -1.44
C SER A 213 -36.15 2.56 -0.34
N GLU A 214 -34.86 2.50 -0.68
CA GLU A 214 -33.76 2.65 0.26
C GLU A 214 -32.70 3.64 -0.29
N PRO A 215 -32.95 4.94 -0.34
CA PRO A 215 -31.94 5.90 -0.72
C PRO A 215 -30.84 5.89 0.34
N LEU A 216 -29.65 5.44 -0.04
CA LEU A 216 -28.44 5.84 0.66
C LEU A 216 -28.41 7.36 0.61
N GLU A 217 -28.49 8.04 1.77
CA GLU A 217 -28.48 9.50 1.83
C GLU A 217 -27.27 10.02 1.07
N SER A 218 -27.51 10.60 -0.12
CA SER A 218 -26.46 11.15 -0.97
C SER A 218 -25.78 12.27 -0.19
N GLY A 219 -24.47 12.15 0.01
CA GLY A 219 -23.71 13.12 0.80
C GLY A 219 -23.15 12.58 2.12
N THR A 220 -23.69 11.48 2.66
CA THR A 220 -23.10 10.85 3.85
C THR A 220 -21.72 10.26 3.56
N PHE A 221 -20.88 10.19 4.59
CA PHE A 221 -19.56 9.55 4.49
C PHE A 221 -19.67 8.09 4.03
N ASP A 222 -20.64 7.33 4.56
CA ASP A 222 -20.85 5.92 4.21
C ASP A 222 -21.22 5.74 2.73
N PHE A 223 -22.01 6.67 2.16
CA PHE A 223 -22.33 6.66 0.73
C PHE A 223 -21.08 6.89 -0.15
N ARG A 224 -20.31 7.93 0.14
CA ARG A 224 -19.07 8.23 -0.59
C ARG A 224 -18.05 7.08 -0.48
N LEU A 225 -17.91 6.54 0.72
CA LEU A 225 -17.01 5.42 0.98
C LEU A 225 -17.41 4.16 0.20
N THR A 226 -18.72 3.84 0.17
CA THR A 226 -19.23 2.69 -0.59
C THR A 226 -18.95 2.83 -2.09
N ARG A 227 -19.25 4.00 -2.67
CA ARG A 227 -18.93 4.29 -4.09
C ARG A 227 -17.43 4.14 -4.38
N PHE A 228 -16.59 4.68 -3.51
CA PHE A 228 -15.15 4.56 -3.65
C PHE A 228 -14.67 3.12 -3.51
N ALA A 229 -15.16 2.39 -2.50
CA ALA A 229 -14.78 1.00 -2.27
C ALA A 229 -15.16 0.10 -3.45
N ILE A 230 -16.37 0.26 -4.02
CA ILE A 230 -16.79 -0.49 -5.22
C ILE A 230 -15.88 -0.14 -6.41
N ARG A 231 -15.67 1.15 -6.66
CA ARG A 231 -14.84 1.60 -7.79
C ARG A 231 -13.43 1.02 -7.74
N ILE A 232 -12.72 1.21 -6.62
CA ILE A 232 -11.34 0.74 -6.50
C ILE A 232 -11.26 -0.78 -6.58
N SER A 233 -12.25 -1.49 -6.01
CA SER A 233 -12.31 -2.96 -6.07
C SER A 233 -12.52 -3.45 -7.49
N LEU A 234 -13.44 -2.85 -8.25
CA LEU A 234 -13.66 -3.21 -9.65
C LEU A 234 -12.40 -2.99 -10.50
N LEU A 235 -11.74 -1.83 -10.34
CA LEU A 235 -10.56 -1.49 -11.15
C LEU A 235 -9.36 -2.38 -10.81
N VAL A 236 -9.13 -2.66 -9.54
CA VAL A 236 -8.03 -3.53 -9.10
C VAL A 236 -8.28 -4.97 -9.52
N THR A 237 -9.49 -5.49 -9.29
CA THR A 237 -9.89 -6.83 -9.71
C THR A 237 -9.80 -7.00 -11.23
N PHE A 238 -10.26 -6.02 -12.00
CA PHE A 238 -10.10 -6.02 -13.46
C PHE A 238 -8.63 -6.07 -13.88
N SER A 239 -7.77 -5.36 -13.17
CA SER A 239 -6.33 -5.38 -13.44
C SER A 239 -5.68 -6.73 -13.15
N PHE A 240 -6.07 -7.40 -12.07
CA PHE A 240 -5.64 -8.76 -11.76
C PHE A 240 -6.20 -9.79 -12.74
N PHE A 241 -7.47 -9.62 -13.15
CA PHE A 241 -8.07 -10.45 -14.19
C PHE A 241 -7.26 -10.38 -15.49
N LEU A 242 -6.89 -9.16 -15.93
CA LEU A 242 -6.04 -9.00 -17.12
C LEU A 242 -4.69 -9.68 -16.95
N GLU A 243 -4.06 -9.51 -15.79
CA GLU A 243 -2.77 -10.15 -15.47
C GLU A 243 -2.86 -11.67 -15.60
N GLN A 244 -3.87 -12.27 -14.99
CA GLN A 244 -4.02 -13.73 -14.92
C GLN A 244 -4.44 -14.33 -16.28
N VAL A 245 -5.38 -13.69 -16.99
CA VAL A 245 -5.87 -14.19 -18.29
C VAL A 245 -4.79 -14.11 -19.37
N PHE A 246 -4.04 -13.02 -19.40
CA PHE A 246 -2.99 -12.81 -20.41
C PHE A 246 -1.61 -13.30 -19.97
N ASN A 247 -1.49 -13.82 -18.75
CA ASN A 247 -0.20 -14.28 -18.16
C ASN A 247 0.94 -13.28 -18.37
N ILE A 248 0.67 -12.02 -18.01
CA ILE A 248 1.52 -10.88 -18.35
C ILE A 248 2.78 -10.86 -17.48
N PRO A 249 4.00 -10.84 -18.04
CA PRO A 249 5.24 -10.78 -17.25
C PRO A 249 5.26 -9.55 -16.34
N LYS A 250 5.54 -9.74 -15.03
CA LYS A 250 5.50 -8.65 -14.03
C LYS A 250 4.16 -7.91 -14.00
N GLY A 251 3.08 -8.59 -14.37
CA GLY A 251 1.72 -8.02 -14.52
C GLY A 251 1.21 -7.32 -13.27
N TYR A 252 1.67 -7.71 -12.06
CA TYR A 252 1.31 -7.08 -10.80
C TYR A 252 1.62 -5.56 -10.74
N TRP A 253 2.45 -5.03 -11.61
CA TRP A 253 2.64 -3.59 -11.70
C TRP A 253 1.38 -2.87 -12.15
N LEU A 254 0.51 -3.55 -12.90
CA LEU A 254 -0.75 -2.97 -13.37
C LEU A 254 -1.73 -2.76 -12.20
N PRO A 255 -2.17 -3.80 -11.44
CA PRO A 255 -3.08 -3.61 -10.30
C PRO A 255 -2.47 -2.71 -9.22
N LEU A 256 -1.16 -2.79 -8.98
CA LEU A 256 -0.47 -1.92 -8.04
C LEU A 256 -0.58 -0.44 -8.41
N ASN A 257 -0.35 -0.08 -9.68
CA ASN A 257 -0.45 1.30 -10.11
C ASN A 257 -1.91 1.78 -10.15
N VAL A 258 -2.86 0.95 -10.58
CA VAL A 258 -4.29 1.26 -10.53
C VAL A 258 -4.74 1.54 -9.10
N PHE A 259 -4.37 0.67 -8.15
CA PHE A 259 -4.67 0.85 -6.72
C PHE A 259 -4.09 2.16 -6.16
N ILE A 260 -2.85 2.50 -6.53
CA ILE A 260 -2.18 3.71 -6.07
C ILE A 260 -2.80 4.99 -6.68
N MET A 261 -3.23 4.94 -7.92
CA MET A 261 -3.76 6.09 -8.67
C MET A 261 -5.22 6.37 -8.37
N THR A 262 -6.00 5.37 -7.94
CA THR A 262 -7.43 5.51 -7.66
C THR A 262 -7.64 6.00 -6.23
N LEU A 263 -8.15 7.22 -6.07
CA LEU A 263 -8.46 7.84 -4.79
C LEU A 263 -9.96 8.10 -4.65
N ASN A 264 -10.40 8.50 -3.44
CA ASN A 264 -11.81 8.76 -3.15
C ASN A 264 -12.42 9.79 -4.11
N PHE A 265 -11.74 10.92 -4.31
CA PHE A 265 -12.19 11.98 -5.21
C PHE A 265 -11.47 11.94 -6.57
N TYR A 266 -12.21 12.26 -7.62
CA TYR A 266 -11.70 12.33 -8.99
C TYR A 266 -10.50 13.30 -9.11
N GLU A 267 -10.64 14.49 -8.55
CA GLU A 267 -9.63 15.54 -8.60
C GLU A 267 -8.30 15.08 -7.98
N ASP A 268 -8.38 14.39 -6.83
CA ASP A 268 -7.20 13.84 -6.15
C ASP A 268 -6.57 12.70 -6.96
N SER A 269 -7.40 11.88 -7.61
CA SER A 269 -6.92 10.83 -8.53
C SER A 269 -6.15 11.42 -9.70
N MET A 270 -6.64 12.51 -10.30
CA MET A 270 -5.96 13.16 -11.44
C MET A 270 -4.59 13.72 -11.04
N VAL A 271 -4.49 14.39 -9.89
CA VAL A 271 -3.19 14.86 -9.36
C VAL A 271 -2.25 13.69 -9.12
N LYS A 272 -2.77 12.61 -8.53
CA LYS A 272 -1.99 11.41 -8.21
C LYS A 272 -1.47 10.70 -9.45
N ILE A 273 -2.32 10.57 -10.49
CA ILE A 273 -1.96 9.99 -11.79
C ILE A 273 -0.81 10.77 -12.43
N LYS A 274 -0.94 12.10 -12.55
CA LYS A 274 0.10 12.96 -13.12
C LYS A 274 1.44 12.80 -12.40
N GLN A 275 1.42 12.83 -11.07
CA GLN A 275 2.62 12.65 -10.26
C GLN A 275 3.22 11.24 -10.40
N ARG A 276 2.36 10.21 -10.51
CA ARG A 276 2.81 8.81 -10.65
C ARG A 276 3.44 8.56 -12.02
N VAL A 277 2.81 9.01 -13.08
CA VAL A 277 3.33 8.88 -14.45
C VAL A 277 4.64 9.66 -14.59
N GLY A 278 4.68 10.93 -14.19
CA GLY A 278 5.90 11.73 -14.23
C GLY A 278 7.04 11.14 -13.39
N GLY A 279 6.73 10.65 -12.17
CA GLY A 279 7.72 9.98 -11.32
C GLY A 279 8.24 8.66 -11.90
N ASN A 280 7.39 7.87 -12.59
CA ASN A 280 7.85 6.66 -13.26
C ASN A 280 8.74 6.98 -14.48
N ILE A 281 8.38 7.96 -15.30
CA ILE A 281 9.22 8.39 -16.42
C ILE A 281 10.59 8.86 -15.90
N ALA A 282 10.61 9.76 -14.93
CA ALA A 282 11.86 10.23 -14.32
C ALA A 282 12.66 9.07 -13.70
N GLY A 283 11.99 8.14 -13.02
CA GLY A 283 12.62 6.97 -12.40
C GLY A 283 13.25 6.02 -13.41
N VAL A 284 12.62 5.79 -14.57
CA VAL A 284 13.19 4.99 -15.67
C VAL A 284 14.47 5.64 -16.19
N PHE A 285 14.46 6.96 -16.44
CA PHE A 285 15.66 7.67 -16.91
C PHE A 285 16.80 7.62 -15.88
N ILE A 286 16.50 7.89 -14.61
CA ILE A 286 17.51 7.82 -13.55
C ILE A 286 18.05 6.39 -13.40
N SER A 287 17.19 5.39 -13.48
CA SER A 287 17.59 3.98 -13.40
C SER A 287 18.48 3.58 -14.58
N ALA A 288 18.18 4.08 -15.78
CA ALA A 288 19.01 3.81 -16.96
C ALA A 288 20.44 4.33 -16.76
N ILE A 289 20.56 5.54 -16.22
CA ILE A 289 21.88 6.14 -15.90
C ILE A 289 22.57 5.34 -14.78
N LEU A 290 21.86 5.08 -13.67
CA LEU A 290 22.46 4.40 -12.51
C LEU A 290 22.92 2.98 -12.86
N LEU A 291 22.11 2.18 -13.57
CA LEU A 291 22.42 0.81 -13.93
C LEU A 291 23.48 0.72 -15.05
N HIS A 292 23.71 1.81 -15.79
CA HIS A 292 24.82 1.87 -16.73
C HIS A 292 26.19 1.93 -16.01
N TYR A 293 26.26 2.72 -14.91
CA TYR A 293 27.51 2.92 -14.17
C TYR A 293 27.67 1.97 -12.99
N ILE A 294 26.57 1.54 -12.36
CA ILE A 294 26.58 0.72 -11.15
C ILE A 294 26.05 -0.66 -11.52
N THR A 295 26.98 -1.55 -11.89
CA THR A 295 26.66 -2.92 -12.35
C THR A 295 26.88 -3.97 -11.25
N GLY A 296 26.35 -5.18 -11.47
CA GLY A 296 26.53 -6.32 -10.58
C GLY A 296 25.58 -6.32 -9.37
N PHE A 297 25.56 -7.44 -8.65
CA PHE A 297 24.65 -7.67 -7.51
C PHE A 297 24.79 -6.60 -6.41
N THR A 298 26.02 -6.27 -6.03
CA THR A 298 26.30 -5.25 -5.00
C THR A 298 25.75 -3.88 -5.41
N GLY A 299 25.91 -3.51 -6.68
CA GLY A 299 25.36 -2.25 -7.22
C GLY A 299 23.85 -2.19 -7.10
N HIS A 300 23.15 -3.26 -7.46
CA HIS A 300 21.70 -3.34 -7.30
C HIS A 300 21.28 -3.22 -5.83
N MET A 301 22.00 -3.86 -4.90
CA MET A 301 21.71 -3.75 -3.47
C MET A 301 21.91 -2.32 -2.94
N ILE A 302 22.89 -1.58 -3.44
CA ILE A 302 23.12 -0.18 -3.11
C ILE A 302 21.92 0.66 -3.59
N ILE A 303 21.50 0.50 -4.85
CA ILE A 303 20.35 1.23 -5.42
C ILE A 303 19.07 0.91 -4.63
N LEU A 304 18.84 -0.36 -4.28
CA LEU A 304 17.71 -0.79 -3.46
C LEU A 304 17.71 -0.12 -2.07
N SER A 305 18.86 -0.09 -1.41
CA SER A 305 19.00 0.49 -0.07
C SER A 305 18.78 2.00 -0.09
N ILE A 306 19.39 2.71 -1.04
CA ILE A 306 19.23 4.15 -1.23
C ILE A 306 17.77 4.47 -1.62
N GLY A 307 17.18 3.72 -2.56
CA GLY A 307 15.79 3.88 -2.97
C GLY A 307 14.81 3.71 -1.82
N THR A 308 15.03 2.71 -0.96
CA THR A 308 14.24 2.48 0.26
C THR A 308 14.38 3.66 1.23
N PHE A 309 15.61 4.11 1.50
CA PHE A 309 15.87 5.25 2.38
C PHE A 309 15.18 6.52 1.89
N LEU A 310 15.36 6.88 0.62
CA LEU A 310 14.75 8.06 0.02
C LEU A 310 13.23 7.96 -0.05
N GLY A 311 12.68 6.77 -0.27
CA GLY A 311 11.25 6.50 -0.24
C GLY A 311 10.58 6.83 1.10
N TYR A 312 11.31 6.67 2.21
CA TYR A 312 10.83 7.06 3.55
C TYR A 312 11.21 8.50 3.92
N ALA A 313 12.32 9.04 3.41
CA ALA A 313 12.82 10.36 3.77
C ALA A 313 12.06 11.50 3.08
N VAL A 314 11.56 11.28 1.86
CA VAL A 314 10.97 12.32 1.03
C VAL A 314 9.45 12.31 1.14
N ASP A 315 8.88 13.47 1.52
CA ASP A 315 7.42 13.61 1.66
C ASP A 315 6.73 13.93 0.32
N ASN A 316 7.42 14.60 -0.62
CA ASN A 316 6.86 14.90 -1.94
C ASN A 316 6.63 13.61 -2.74
N TYR A 317 5.38 13.42 -3.18
CA TYR A 317 4.98 12.18 -3.83
C TYR A 317 5.63 11.94 -5.20
N LEU A 318 5.87 12.99 -5.99
CA LEU A 318 6.53 12.88 -7.29
C LEU A 318 7.94 12.25 -7.12
N PHE A 319 8.76 12.83 -6.24
CA PHE A 319 10.10 12.31 -5.95
C PHE A 319 10.05 10.92 -5.33
N ARG A 320 9.11 10.67 -4.42
CA ARG A 320 8.92 9.32 -3.85
C ARG A 320 8.59 8.30 -4.95
N ALA A 321 7.72 8.63 -5.91
CA ALA A 321 7.39 7.76 -7.03
C ALA A 321 8.62 7.49 -7.91
N THR A 322 9.47 8.49 -8.13
CA THR A 322 10.74 8.34 -8.85
C THR A 322 11.66 7.32 -8.17
N TYR A 323 11.93 7.48 -6.88
CA TYR A 323 12.82 6.58 -6.14
C TYR A 323 12.27 5.16 -6.02
N MET A 324 10.95 5.02 -5.81
CA MET A 324 10.28 3.71 -5.78
C MET A 324 10.32 3.02 -7.15
N THR A 325 10.36 3.80 -8.23
CA THR A 325 10.54 3.25 -9.58
C THR A 325 11.97 2.78 -9.79
N CYS A 326 12.97 3.54 -9.36
CA CYS A 326 14.38 3.10 -9.38
C CYS A 326 14.56 1.80 -8.57
N TYR A 327 13.98 1.73 -7.37
CA TYR A 327 13.95 0.53 -6.55
C TYR A 327 13.35 -0.68 -7.30
N ALA A 328 12.16 -0.51 -7.88
CA ALA A 328 11.46 -1.59 -8.56
C ALA A 328 12.19 -2.07 -9.81
N ILE A 329 12.80 -1.17 -10.54
CA ILE A 329 13.63 -1.48 -11.72
C ILE A 329 14.89 -2.24 -11.29
N ALA A 330 15.64 -1.73 -10.32
CA ALA A 330 16.86 -2.37 -9.83
C ALA A 330 16.59 -3.80 -9.30
N LEU A 331 15.45 -4.01 -8.63
CA LEU A 331 15.05 -5.35 -8.18
C LEU A 331 14.69 -6.26 -9.36
N SER A 332 13.99 -5.74 -10.37
CA SER A 332 13.53 -6.55 -11.50
C SER A 332 14.66 -6.90 -12.48
N THR A 333 15.64 -6.04 -12.65
CA THR A 333 16.81 -6.27 -13.51
C THR A 333 17.78 -7.31 -12.96
N LEU A 334 17.61 -7.78 -11.73
CA LEU A 334 18.30 -8.97 -11.23
C LEU A 334 17.83 -10.26 -11.92
N PHE A 335 16.62 -10.28 -12.51
CA PHE A 335 15.98 -11.48 -13.05
C PHE A 335 15.54 -11.34 -14.51
N MET A 336 15.60 -10.13 -15.08
CA MET A 336 15.14 -9.82 -16.45
C MET A 336 16.11 -8.86 -17.14
N LYS A 337 16.07 -8.83 -18.46
CA LYS A 337 16.84 -7.85 -19.26
C LYS A 337 16.37 -6.43 -18.93
N GLN A 338 17.32 -5.51 -18.83
CA GLN A 338 17.08 -4.13 -18.45
C GLN A 338 16.10 -3.40 -19.40
N SER A 339 16.24 -3.60 -20.72
CA SER A 339 15.34 -3.01 -21.72
C SER A 339 13.88 -3.45 -21.52
N GLU A 340 13.66 -4.75 -21.33
CA GLU A 340 12.34 -5.32 -21.09
C GLU A 340 11.68 -4.73 -19.81
N VAL A 341 12.48 -4.58 -18.74
CA VAL A 341 11.99 -3.99 -17.48
C VAL A 341 11.55 -2.54 -17.69
N PHE A 342 12.31 -1.75 -18.47
CA PHE A 342 11.96 -0.35 -18.74
C PHE A 342 10.68 -0.23 -19.57
N GLU A 343 10.54 -1.00 -20.64
CA GLU A 343 9.36 -1.03 -21.50
C GLU A 343 8.12 -1.45 -20.73
N LEU A 344 8.18 -2.57 -20.01
CA LEU A 344 7.07 -3.06 -19.20
C LEU A 344 6.67 -2.05 -18.12
N ARG A 345 7.64 -1.40 -17.48
CA ARG A 345 7.36 -0.40 -16.42
C ARG A 345 6.59 0.78 -16.97
N LEU A 346 6.98 1.31 -18.12
CA LEU A 346 6.27 2.42 -18.76
C LEU A 346 4.90 1.99 -19.29
N ALA A 347 4.83 0.84 -19.96
CA ALA A 347 3.58 0.31 -20.50
C ALA A 347 2.52 0.13 -19.40
N TYR A 348 2.87 -0.52 -18.28
CA TYR A 348 1.91 -0.76 -17.20
C TYR A 348 1.51 0.50 -16.45
N VAL A 349 2.41 1.47 -16.30
CA VAL A 349 2.05 2.72 -15.65
C VAL A 349 1.09 3.55 -16.52
N LEU A 350 1.29 3.55 -17.83
CA LEU A 350 0.41 4.24 -18.76
C LEU A 350 -0.96 3.54 -18.86
N LEU A 351 -0.97 2.22 -18.98
CA LEU A 351 -2.21 1.44 -18.99
C LEU A 351 -3.00 1.64 -17.67
N ALA A 352 -2.31 1.57 -16.54
CA ALA A 352 -2.92 1.84 -15.24
C ALA A 352 -3.48 3.26 -15.14
N ALA A 353 -2.80 4.25 -15.71
CA ALA A 353 -3.28 5.63 -15.75
C ALA A 353 -4.58 5.73 -16.57
N VAL A 354 -4.66 5.07 -17.72
CA VAL A 354 -5.88 5.02 -18.55
C VAL A 354 -7.04 4.38 -17.77
N ILE A 355 -6.82 3.20 -17.19
CA ILE A 355 -7.82 2.50 -16.37
C ILE A 355 -8.28 3.36 -15.19
N ALA A 356 -7.36 3.99 -14.47
CA ALA A 356 -7.67 4.83 -13.32
C ALA A 356 -8.43 6.12 -13.73
N VAL A 357 -8.09 6.75 -14.87
CA VAL A 357 -8.82 7.93 -15.39
C VAL A 357 -10.25 7.55 -15.75
N ILE A 358 -10.42 6.51 -16.56
CA ILE A 358 -11.74 6.03 -17.00
C ILE A 358 -12.58 5.65 -15.77
N GLY A 359 -12.02 4.82 -14.90
CA GLY A 359 -12.73 4.36 -13.71
C GLY A 359 -13.09 5.50 -12.74
N SER A 360 -12.16 6.43 -12.48
CA SER A 360 -12.42 7.57 -11.59
C SER A 360 -13.44 8.55 -12.15
N ARG A 361 -13.61 8.61 -13.49
CA ARG A 361 -14.55 9.52 -14.14
C ARG A 361 -15.94 8.91 -14.31
N PHE A 362 -16.03 7.63 -14.65
CA PHE A 362 -17.28 7.00 -15.10
C PHE A 362 -17.85 5.98 -14.10
N ILE A 363 -17.03 5.36 -13.25
CA ILE A 363 -17.48 4.32 -12.33
C ILE A 363 -17.65 4.93 -10.93
N PHE A 364 -18.89 5.12 -10.48
CA PHE A 364 -19.23 5.62 -9.15
C PHE A 364 -18.37 6.83 -8.73
N ALA A 365 -18.24 7.83 -9.62
CA ALA A 365 -17.37 8.99 -9.40
C ALA A 365 -17.83 9.84 -8.21
N ASN A 366 -16.90 10.19 -7.31
CA ASN A 366 -17.09 11.20 -6.30
C ASN A 366 -16.34 12.47 -6.72
N LYS A 367 -17.04 13.59 -6.84
CA LYS A 367 -16.45 14.90 -7.11
C LYS A 367 -16.48 15.75 -5.85
N LYS A 368 -15.44 16.55 -5.60
CA LYS A 368 -15.40 17.43 -4.43
C LYS A 368 -16.52 18.47 -4.44
N THR A 369 -16.87 18.94 -5.63
CA THR A 369 -17.98 19.92 -5.82
C THR A 369 -19.33 19.41 -5.37
N ASP A 370 -19.58 18.08 -5.44
CA ASP A 370 -20.86 17.48 -5.08
C ASP A 370 -21.11 17.46 -3.55
N PHE A 371 -20.10 17.81 -2.74
CA PHE A 371 -20.12 17.67 -1.28
C PHE A 371 -19.67 18.93 -0.53
N GLN A 372 -19.52 20.06 -1.24
CA GLN A 372 -19.16 21.36 -0.64
C GLN A 372 -20.38 22.25 -0.37
N THR A 373 -21.58 21.77 -0.69
CA THR A 373 -22.88 22.40 -0.36
C THR A 373 -23.43 21.82 0.93
#